data_2367a3ee618c098025cdc8a1cd549e2c
#
_entry.id   2367a3ee618c098025cdc8a1cd549e2c
#
_cell.length_a   1.000
_cell.length_b   1.000
_cell.length_c   1.000
_cell.angle_alpha   90.00
_cell.angle_beta   90.00
_cell.angle_gamma   90.00
#
_symmetry.space_group_name_H-M   'P 1'
#
loop_
_entity.id
_entity.type
_entity.pdbx_description
1 polymer ?
#
loop_
_entity_poly.entity_id
_entity_poly.type
_entity_poly.pdbx_seq_one_letter_code
_entity_poly.pdbx_strand_id
1 'polypeptide(L)'
;MKQFFVSMLGALAGIWISVFLFGLLGIIMIGVMAATSASDNTMVTVDSNSVLRITLSGEITDRKQPVNIMNELTGDKPKQYPLNMMIAAIEHAAEDDDIDGIFLDCAGISAGMAQLQALRQALVRFKESGKWIYAYADTYSQGDYFVATAADSIFINPIGMADIHGLSSTTLYFKDMLDKIGVDVQVVKVGTYKSAVEPFMLNQSSEANTRQQQAYLGNIWNEIAGKIAEGRGVDTAAVNSWADSFTFSLETSELAARHIVDRTMYRHETDKILVDATRLEEDDDPRMVDILDYATILSSKKNHGDKTIAVLYAVGDITESGNDGITSDRLVPQILDLAEESDIDGLILRVNSGGGCAYASEQIWEALEQFKSLTGKPYYVSMGDVAASGGYYISCGADRIYAEPVTLTGSIGIFGLIPDAHRLLNDKIGVHTSTVATNRGQFPGLLNAMTPDQRNAMQSYVDRGYELFVKRCAEGRGVSVDSIKAIAEGRVWDGLTASRIGLVDRLGGLDMALADMAAELDAADNYKIKEYPDLKFKWWEEVLNMSSNMKASVVETELGQYAPLYRMARECGHLSALQCRMEYITIH
;
A
#
# COMPACT_ATOMS: atom_id res chain seq x y z
N MET A 1 -15.28 49.82 -39.96
CA MET A 1 -13.98 50.08 -39.37
C MET A 1 -14.04 50.30 -37.84
N LYS A 2 -14.86 51.25 -37.32
CA LYS A 2 -14.95 51.52 -35.89
C LYS A 2 -15.28 50.30 -35.02
N GLN A 3 -16.26 49.46 -35.42
CA GLN A 3 -16.62 48.22 -34.70
C GLN A 3 -15.52 47.15 -34.75
N PHE A 4 -14.79 47.03 -35.83
CA PHE A 4 -13.66 46.12 -35.94
C PHE A 4 -12.54 46.48 -34.93
N PHE A 5 -12.18 47.74 -34.83
CA PHE A 5 -11.16 48.20 -33.87
C PHE A 5 -11.61 48.04 -32.42
N VAL A 6 -12.91 48.25 -32.11
CA VAL A 6 -13.46 48.02 -30.77
C VAL A 6 -13.42 46.55 -30.38
N SER A 7 -13.81 45.65 -31.31
CA SER A 7 -13.74 44.19 -31.05
C SER A 7 -12.30 43.68 -30.92
N MET A 8 -11.39 44.21 -31.74
CA MET A 8 -9.96 43.88 -31.65
C MET A 8 -9.33 44.34 -30.33
N LEU A 9 -9.65 45.56 -29.87
CA LEU A 9 -9.21 46.09 -28.57
C LEU A 9 -9.81 45.27 -27.41
N GLY A 10 -11.08 44.85 -27.51
CA GLY A 10 -11.73 43.99 -26.52
C GLY A 10 -11.07 42.60 -26.42
N ALA A 11 -10.73 42.02 -27.56
CA ALA A 11 -10.01 40.73 -27.59
C ALA A 11 -8.58 40.84 -27.01
N LEU A 12 -7.85 41.91 -27.35
CA LEU A 12 -6.53 42.20 -26.78
C LEU A 12 -6.60 42.41 -25.27
N ALA A 13 -7.58 43.20 -24.80
CA ALA A 13 -7.79 43.42 -23.36
C ALA A 13 -8.12 42.12 -22.63
N GLY A 14 -8.96 41.26 -23.23
CA GLY A 14 -9.26 39.90 -22.69
C GLY A 14 -8.03 39.01 -22.58
N ILE A 15 -7.17 39.01 -23.59
CA ILE A 15 -5.89 38.27 -23.56
C ILE A 15 -4.98 38.81 -22.45
N TRP A 16 -4.84 40.13 -22.32
CA TRP A 16 -4.01 40.73 -21.29
C TRP A 16 -4.54 40.48 -19.87
N ILE A 17 -5.86 40.49 -19.66
CA ILE A 17 -6.50 40.16 -18.39
C ILE A 17 -6.25 38.68 -18.07
N SER A 18 -6.38 37.77 -19.05
CA SER A 18 -6.09 36.37 -18.88
C SER A 18 -4.63 36.10 -18.50
N VAL A 19 -3.68 36.73 -19.23
CA VAL A 19 -2.25 36.63 -18.92
C VAL A 19 -1.93 37.18 -17.52
N PHE A 20 -2.56 38.27 -17.12
CA PHE A 20 -2.40 38.84 -15.79
C PHE A 20 -2.95 37.93 -14.69
N LEU A 21 -4.14 37.33 -14.90
CA LEU A 21 -4.74 36.40 -13.97
C LEU A 21 -3.89 35.11 -13.83
N PHE A 22 -3.39 34.57 -14.95
CA PHE A 22 -2.48 33.43 -14.92
C PHE A 22 -1.15 33.76 -14.24
N GLY A 23 -0.61 34.98 -14.47
CA GLY A 23 0.59 35.47 -13.79
C GLY A 23 0.39 35.63 -12.27
N LEU A 24 -0.77 36.16 -11.87
CA LEU A 24 -1.14 36.31 -10.45
C LEU A 24 -1.31 34.94 -9.77
N LEU A 25 -1.97 34.00 -10.46
CA LEU A 25 -2.11 32.61 -9.98
C LEU A 25 -0.74 31.94 -9.82
N GLY A 26 0.16 32.16 -10.77
CA GLY A 26 1.55 31.67 -10.69
C GLY A 26 2.31 32.25 -9.50
N ILE A 27 2.15 33.54 -9.21
CA ILE A 27 2.78 34.19 -8.05
C ILE A 27 2.20 33.67 -6.74
N ILE A 28 0.88 33.45 -6.66
CA ILE A 28 0.23 32.83 -5.49
C ILE A 28 0.75 31.41 -5.28
N MET A 29 0.86 30.61 -6.35
CA MET A 29 1.43 29.27 -6.27
C MET A 29 2.88 29.26 -5.79
N ILE A 30 3.72 30.16 -6.33
CA ILE A 30 5.11 30.30 -5.87
C ILE A 30 5.15 30.75 -4.40
N GLY A 31 4.23 31.63 -3.99
CA GLY A 31 4.11 32.07 -2.60
C GLY A 31 3.71 30.94 -1.65
N VAL A 32 2.77 30.09 -2.06
CA VAL A 32 2.37 28.89 -1.29
C VAL A 32 3.52 27.89 -1.23
N MET A 33 4.20 27.62 -2.35
CA MET A 33 5.38 26.74 -2.38
C MET A 33 6.53 27.27 -1.51
N ALA A 34 6.78 28.58 -1.52
CA ALA A 34 7.80 29.20 -0.66
C ALA A 34 7.39 29.14 0.81
N ALA A 35 6.11 29.29 1.12
CA ALA A 35 5.59 29.18 2.49
C ALA A 35 5.64 27.75 3.03
N THR A 36 5.31 26.74 2.21
CA THR A 36 5.43 25.31 2.57
C THR A 36 6.89 24.89 2.72
N SER A 37 7.76 25.32 1.82
CA SER A 37 9.22 25.09 1.93
C SER A 37 9.87 25.84 3.11
N ALA A 38 9.33 27.00 3.51
CA ALA A 38 9.82 27.76 4.67
C ALA A 38 9.30 27.18 6.00
N SER A 39 8.13 26.54 6.00
CA SER A 39 7.59 25.80 7.15
C SER A 39 8.43 24.55 7.47
N ASP A 40 9.02 23.91 6.46
CA ASP A 40 9.92 22.77 6.64
C ASP A 40 11.34 23.18 7.10
N ASN A 41 11.67 24.48 7.16
CA ASN A 41 13.01 24.99 7.48
C ASN A 41 13.15 25.58 8.90
N THR A 42 12.20 25.39 9.82
CA THR A 42 12.51 25.55 11.22
C THR A 42 13.47 24.45 11.61
N MET A 43 14.75 24.77 11.83
CA MET A 43 15.71 23.80 12.40
C MET A 43 15.17 23.36 13.75
N VAL A 44 14.51 22.20 13.76
CA VAL A 44 14.18 21.52 15.01
C VAL A 44 15.50 21.09 15.62
N THR A 45 15.80 21.56 16.81
CA THR A 45 16.95 21.11 17.61
C THR A 45 16.44 20.05 18.56
N VAL A 46 17.18 18.96 18.69
CA VAL A 46 16.94 17.95 19.70
C VAL A 46 17.73 18.37 20.94
N ASP A 47 17.03 18.68 22.00
CA ASP A 47 17.64 18.99 23.29
C ASP A 47 17.85 17.69 24.10
N SER A 48 18.80 17.66 24.99
CA SER A 48 19.02 16.51 25.89
C SER A 48 17.78 16.24 26.75
N ASN A 49 17.52 14.98 27.06
CA ASN A 49 16.33 14.50 27.75
C ASN A 49 15.03 14.72 26.94
N SER A 50 15.10 14.60 25.63
CA SER A 50 13.95 14.67 24.75
C SER A 50 13.23 13.32 24.63
N VAL A 51 11.94 13.38 24.31
CA VAL A 51 11.07 12.23 24.04
C VAL A 51 10.69 12.25 22.58
N LEU A 52 10.97 11.17 21.84
CA LEU A 52 10.51 11.01 20.48
C LEU A 52 9.00 10.71 20.49
N ARG A 53 8.18 11.65 20.02
CA ARG A 53 6.74 11.46 19.91
C ARG A 53 6.37 10.86 18.56
N ILE A 54 5.68 9.73 18.60
CA ILE A 54 5.10 9.09 17.42
C ILE A 54 3.59 9.19 17.51
N THR A 55 3.01 10.17 16.79
CA THR A 55 1.56 10.33 16.72
C THR A 55 1.00 9.40 15.65
N LEU A 56 0.37 8.31 16.07
CA LEU A 56 -0.28 7.34 15.17
C LEU A 56 -1.68 7.84 14.79
N SER A 57 -1.75 8.77 13.84
CA SER A 57 -3.00 9.34 13.30
C SER A 57 -2.87 9.57 11.80
N GLY A 58 -3.88 9.25 10.99
CA GLY A 58 -3.80 9.36 9.54
C GLY A 58 -3.31 8.09 8.87
N GLU A 59 -2.47 8.16 7.83
CA GLU A 59 -2.12 7.03 6.98
C GLU A 59 -0.62 6.73 7.01
N ILE A 60 -0.25 5.46 7.18
CA ILE A 60 1.12 5.01 6.91
C ILE A 60 1.25 4.71 5.42
N THR A 61 2.25 5.32 4.79
CA THR A 61 2.61 5.08 3.39
C THR A 61 3.99 4.44 3.30
N ASP A 62 4.26 3.67 2.24
CA ASP A 62 5.58 3.05 2.10
C ASP A 62 6.72 4.08 2.00
N ARG A 63 6.44 5.24 1.41
CA ARG A 63 7.34 6.41 1.33
C ARG A 63 6.55 7.72 1.30
N LYS A 64 7.25 8.85 1.45
CA LYS A 64 6.67 10.19 1.26
C LYS A 64 5.97 10.26 -0.10
N GLN A 65 4.72 10.74 -0.11
CA GLN A 65 3.96 10.92 -1.34
C GLN A 65 4.15 12.34 -1.89
N PRO A 66 3.99 12.56 -3.21
CA PRO A 66 4.01 13.90 -3.77
C PRO A 66 2.93 14.79 -3.16
N VAL A 67 3.25 16.05 -2.99
CA VAL A 67 2.27 17.04 -2.50
C VAL A 67 1.19 17.25 -3.56
N ASN A 68 -0.06 16.96 -3.23
CA ASN A 68 -1.20 17.29 -4.07
C ASN A 68 -1.64 18.72 -3.77
N ILE A 69 -1.49 19.65 -4.74
CA ILE A 69 -1.82 21.07 -4.58
C ILE A 69 -3.29 21.28 -4.18
N MET A 70 -4.21 20.44 -4.67
CA MET A 70 -5.62 20.57 -4.33
C MET A 70 -5.86 20.29 -2.85
N ASN A 71 -5.24 19.27 -2.30
CA ASN A 71 -5.31 18.94 -0.88
C ASN A 71 -4.68 20.03 -0.01
N GLU A 72 -3.60 20.68 -0.52
CA GLU A 72 -3.01 21.87 0.13
C GLU A 72 -3.98 23.05 0.16
N LEU A 73 -4.66 23.31 -0.96
CA LEU A 73 -5.57 24.45 -1.08
C LEU A 73 -6.88 24.24 -0.30
N THR A 74 -7.36 23.01 -0.20
CA THR A 74 -8.59 22.67 0.54
C THR A 74 -8.37 22.48 2.03
N GLY A 75 -7.11 22.33 2.46
CA GLY A 75 -6.76 21.99 3.84
C GLY A 75 -7.16 20.56 4.26
N ASP A 76 -7.56 19.74 3.31
CA ASP A 76 -8.08 18.37 3.52
C ASP A 76 -6.95 17.35 3.30
N LYS A 77 -5.91 17.43 4.15
CA LYS A 77 -4.77 16.51 4.11
C LYS A 77 -4.88 15.47 5.20
N PRO A 78 -5.02 14.18 4.87
CA PRO A 78 -4.64 13.15 5.84
C PRO A 78 -3.14 13.30 6.15
N LYS A 79 -2.78 13.34 7.43
CA LYS A 79 -1.38 13.32 7.83
C LYS A 79 -0.79 11.99 7.37
N GLN A 80 0.31 12.04 6.62
CA GLN A 80 0.99 10.87 6.08
C GLN A 80 2.25 10.58 6.87
N TYR A 81 2.47 9.32 7.17
CA TYR A 81 3.64 8.83 7.88
C TYR A 81 4.41 7.86 6.98
N PRO A 82 5.49 8.29 6.33
CA PRO A 82 6.32 7.41 5.52
C PRO A 82 7.03 6.38 6.38
N LEU A 83 6.71 5.10 6.20
CA LEU A 83 7.21 4.00 7.03
C LEU A 83 8.73 3.92 7.04
N ASN A 84 9.37 4.07 5.89
CA ASN A 84 10.83 4.06 5.77
C ASN A 84 11.49 5.15 6.60
N MET A 85 10.90 6.36 6.64
CA MET A 85 11.41 7.47 7.46
C MET A 85 11.16 7.22 8.94
N MET A 86 10.00 6.67 9.31
CA MET A 86 9.70 6.32 10.70
C MET A 86 10.65 5.28 11.26
N ILE A 87 10.88 4.18 10.51
CA ILE A 87 11.79 3.11 10.93
C ILE A 87 13.21 3.66 11.10
N ALA A 88 13.73 4.42 10.13
CA ALA A 88 15.04 5.03 10.21
C ALA A 88 15.18 6.01 11.41
N ALA A 89 14.12 6.76 11.70
CA ALA A 89 14.09 7.66 12.86
C ALA A 89 14.13 6.89 14.19
N ILE A 90 13.34 5.82 14.31
CA ILE A 90 13.31 4.96 15.50
C ILE A 90 14.68 4.30 15.74
N GLU A 91 15.30 3.77 14.69
CA GLU A 91 16.62 3.12 14.77
C GLU A 91 17.71 4.12 15.18
N HIS A 92 17.71 5.32 14.61
CA HIS A 92 18.66 6.35 15.01
C HIS A 92 18.42 6.83 16.45
N ALA A 93 17.16 6.99 16.87
CA ALA A 93 16.81 7.39 18.23
C ALA A 93 17.29 6.38 19.29
N ALA A 94 17.45 5.11 18.93
CA ALA A 94 18.03 4.09 19.81
C ALA A 94 19.49 4.41 20.19
N GLU A 95 20.24 5.05 19.29
CA GLU A 95 21.65 5.40 19.44
C GLU A 95 21.87 6.87 19.88
N ASP A 96 20.85 7.73 19.79
CA ASP A 96 20.94 9.16 20.09
C ASP A 96 20.83 9.43 21.59
N ASP A 97 21.92 9.89 22.23
CA ASP A 97 21.98 10.17 23.67
C ASP A 97 21.04 11.30 24.12
N ASP A 98 20.55 12.14 23.20
CA ASP A 98 19.63 13.22 23.50
C ASP A 98 18.16 12.76 23.57
N ILE A 99 17.87 11.51 23.13
CA ILE A 99 16.54 10.88 23.21
C ILE A 99 16.51 9.86 24.34
N ASP A 100 15.67 10.09 25.36
CA ASP A 100 15.52 9.19 26.50
C ASP A 100 14.52 8.06 26.29
N GLY A 101 13.51 8.27 25.44
CA GLY A 101 12.47 7.28 25.18
C GLY A 101 11.52 7.68 24.07
N ILE A 102 10.53 6.81 23.81
CA ILE A 102 9.47 7.02 22.83
C ILE A 102 8.12 7.14 23.52
N PHE A 103 7.32 8.12 23.08
CA PHE A 103 5.91 8.24 23.41
C PHE A 103 5.04 7.95 22.20
N LEU A 104 4.28 6.85 22.23
CA LEU A 104 3.29 6.48 21.23
C LEU A 104 1.96 7.16 21.58
N ASP A 105 1.61 8.18 20.82
CA ASP A 105 0.34 8.91 20.91
C ASP A 105 -0.63 8.33 19.89
N CYS A 106 -1.40 7.29 20.27
CA CYS A 106 -2.28 6.54 19.37
C CYS A 106 -3.61 7.26 19.19
N ALA A 107 -3.98 7.52 17.93
CA ALA A 107 -5.16 8.33 17.59
C ALA A 107 -5.88 7.84 16.31
N GLY A 108 -5.80 6.54 16.01
CA GLY A 108 -6.46 5.91 14.86
C GLY A 108 -5.61 5.94 13.61
N ILE A 109 -4.62 5.05 13.52
CA ILE A 109 -3.77 4.91 12.34
C ILE A 109 -4.43 4.04 11.27
N SER A 110 -4.38 4.51 10.02
CA SER A 110 -4.73 3.72 8.84
C SER A 110 -3.46 3.13 8.23
N ALA A 111 -3.30 1.83 8.30
CA ALA A 111 -2.13 1.12 7.77
C ALA A 111 -2.46 -0.33 7.47
N GLY A 112 -1.71 -0.94 6.57
CA GLY A 112 -1.75 -2.39 6.38
C GLY A 112 -1.04 -3.13 7.50
N MET A 113 -1.38 -4.41 7.66
CA MET A 113 -0.83 -5.20 8.78
C MET A 113 0.68 -5.44 8.67
N ALA A 114 1.23 -5.56 7.45
CA ALA A 114 2.67 -5.69 7.26
C ALA A 114 3.41 -4.39 7.61
N GLN A 115 2.82 -3.23 7.32
CA GLN A 115 3.36 -1.93 7.72
C GLN A 115 3.36 -1.77 9.25
N LEU A 116 2.25 -2.14 9.92
CA LEU A 116 2.16 -2.13 11.39
C LEU A 116 3.16 -3.10 12.02
N GLN A 117 3.36 -4.27 11.41
CA GLN A 117 4.33 -5.25 11.89
C GLN A 117 5.76 -4.73 11.78
N ALA A 118 6.13 -4.13 10.65
CA ALA A 118 7.46 -3.52 10.46
C ALA A 118 7.71 -2.39 11.47
N LEU A 119 6.71 -1.51 11.69
CA LEU A 119 6.79 -0.45 12.70
C LEU A 119 6.97 -1.03 14.11
N ARG A 120 6.16 -2.03 14.46
CA ARG A 120 6.26 -2.70 15.78
C ARG A 120 7.62 -3.35 15.97
N GLN A 121 8.18 -3.99 14.95
CA GLN A 121 9.52 -4.59 15.04
C GLN A 121 10.60 -3.54 15.27
N ALA A 122 10.53 -2.37 14.60
CA ALA A 122 11.45 -1.27 14.84
C ALA A 122 11.39 -0.78 16.29
N LEU A 123 10.19 -0.68 16.88
CA LEU A 123 9.99 -0.32 18.29
C LEU A 123 10.58 -1.38 19.24
N VAL A 124 10.42 -2.67 18.92
CA VAL A 124 11.02 -3.75 19.71
C VAL A 124 12.54 -3.68 19.67
N ARG A 125 13.15 -3.43 18.49
CA ARG A 125 14.61 -3.20 18.39
C ARG A 125 15.06 -1.97 19.17
N PHE A 126 14.28 -0.89 19.15
CA PHE A 126 14.58 0.30 19.95
C PHE A 126 14.73 -0.02 21.44
N LYS A 127 13.88 -0.89 21.99
CA LYS A 127 13.97 -1.31 23.41
C LYS A 127 15.27 -2.05 23.74
N GLU A 128 15.94 -2.65 22.77
CA GLU A 128 17.24 -3.30 22.99
C GLU A 128 18.33 -2.28 23.41
N SER A 129 18.14 -0.98 23.12
CA SER A 129 18.99 0.11 23.63
C SER A 129 18.85 0.36 25.14
N GLY A 130 17.83 -0.22 25.78
CA GLY A 130 17.50 0.01 27.19
C GLY A 130 16.65 1.26 27.46
N LYS A 131 16.25 1.98 26.41
CA LYS A 131 15.34 3.14 26.47
C LYS A 131 13.89 2.68 26.56
N TRP A 132 13.03 3.48 27.20
CA TRP A 132 11.64 3.13 27.44
C TRP A 132 10.71 3.55 26.29
N ILE A 133 9.56 2.85 26.19
CA ILE A 133 8.45 3.21 25.30
C ILE A 133 7.17 3.25 26.13
N TYR A 134 6.45 4.37 26.11
CA TYR A 134 5.12 4.50 26.68
C TYR A 134 4.09 4.77 25.61
N ALA A 135 2.89 4.20 25.76
CA ALA A 135 1.78 4.36 24.83
C ALA A 135 0.55 4.93 25.54
N TYR A 136 -0.14 5.85 24.89
CA TYR A 136 -1.42 6.40 25.33
C TYR A 136 -2.41 6.49 24.18
N ALA A 137 -3.67 6.18 24.47
CA ALA A 137 -4.79 6.50 23.59
C ALA A 137 -6.04 6.90 24.41
N ASP A 138 -6.86 7.73 23.80
CA ASP A 138 -8.24 7.86 24.25
C ASP A 138 -9.05 6.63 23.82
N THR A 139 -8.74 6.08 22.63
CA THR A 139 -9.36 4.88 22.07
C THR A 139 -8.32 4.12 21.25
N TYR A 140 -8.13 2.83 21.53
CA TYR A 140 -7.27 1.95 20.76
C TYR A 140 -8.09 1.21 19.70
N SER A 141 -7.79 1.41 18.43
CA SER A 141 -8.13 0.44 17.38
C SER A 141 -7.26 -0.82 17.52
N GLN A 142 -7.63 -1.93 16.89
CA GLN A 142 -6.81 -3.14 16.92
C GLN A 142 -5.40 -2.90 16.36
N GLY A 143 -5.27 -2.07 15.30
CA GLY A 143 -3.97 -1.71 14.72
C GLY A 143 -3.12 -0.86 15.67
N ASP A 144 -3.72 0.18 16.29
CA ASP A 144 -3.04 0.99 17.31
C ASP A 144 -2.57 0.12 18.48
N TYR A 145 -3.47 -0.75 18.97
CA TYR A 145 -3.17 -1.64 20.09
C TYR A 145 -2.03 -2.60 19.77
N PHE A 146 -2.05 -3.19 18.55
CA PHE A 146 -0.97 -4.07 18.10
C PHE A 146 0.40 -3.39 18.16
N VAL A 147 0.51 -2.15 17.68
CA VAL A 147 1.75 -1.36 17.77
C VAL A 147 2.08 -1.02 19.23
N ALA A 148 1.08 -0.58 20.01
CA ALA A 148 1.24 -0.21 21.43
C ALA A 148 1.75 -1.37 22.29
N THR A 149 1.50 -2.63 21.90
CA THR A 149 2.04 -3.82 22.62
C THR A 149 3.56 -3.95 22.57
N ALA A 150 4.27 -3.13 21.80
CA ALA A 150 5.72 -2.99 21.91
C ALA A 150 6.15 -2.14 23.12
N ALA A 151 5.24 -1.32 23.68
CA ALA A 151 5.55 -0.42 24.80
C ALA A 151 5.77 -1.15 26.12
N ASP A 152 6.49 -0.48 27.03
CA ASP A 152 6.68 -0.94 28.41
C ASP A 152 5.44 -0.70 29.28
N SER A 153 4.66 0.32 28.93
CA SER A 153 3.38 0.62 29.59
C SER A 153 2.38 1.17 28.57
N ILE A 154 1.14 0.69 28.68
CA ILE A 154 0.01 1.08 27.84
C ILE A 154 -1.03 1.77 28.73
N PHE A 155 -1.30 3.03 28.45
CA PHE A 155 -2.25 3.87 29.17
C PHE A 155 -3.49 4.14 28.33
N ILE A 156 -4.64 4.24 29.00
CA ILE A 156 -5.92 4.55 28.35
C ILE A 156 -6.70 5.59 29.12
N ASN A 157 -7.47 6.42 28.42
CA ASN A 157 -8.42 7.36 29.02
C ASN A 157 -9.43 6.62 29.93
N PRO A 158 -9.81 7.14 31.09
CA PRO A 158 -10.77 6.49 32.01
C PRO A 158 -12.13 6.13 31.40
N ILE A 159 -12.56 6.84 30.34
CA ILE A 159 -13.78 6.52 29.57
C ILE A 159 -13.46 6.02 28.17
N GLY A 160 -12.22 5.58 27.94
CA GLY A 160 -11.72 5.12 26.66
C GLY A 160 -12.22 3.72 26.29
N MET A 161 -11.78 3.26 25.14
CA MET A 161 -12.16 1.97 24.56
C MET A 161 -10.93 1.30 23.94
N ALA A 162 -10.83 -0.02 24.05
CA ALA A 162 -9.86 -0.82 23.29
C ALA A 162 -10.63 -1.85 22.46
N ASP A 163 -10.43 -1.83 21.14
CA ASP A 163 -11.11 -2.74 20.21
C ASP A 163 -10.13 -3.83 19.75
N ILE A 164 -10.32 -5.04 20.28
CA ILE A 164 -9.55 -6.25 19.92
C ILE A 164 -10.57 -7.30 19.50
N HIS A 165 -10.62 -7.65 18.20
CA HIS A 165 -11.72 -8.45 17.65
C HIS A 165 -11.29 -9.58 16.70
N GLY A 166 -9.98 -9.76 16.46
CA GLY A 166 -9.48 -10.73 15.50
C GLY A 166 -9.56 -10.22 14.06
N LEU A 167 -9.62 -11.13 13.08
CA LEU A 167 -9.68 -10.78 11.67
C LEU A 167 -10.94 -11.33 11.02
N SER A 168 -11.58 -10.53 10.21
CA SER A 168 -12.70 -10.92 9.37
C SER A 168 -12.53 -10.40 7.94
N SER A 169 -13.13 -11.08 6.98
CA SER A 169 -13.17 -10.63 5.59
C SER A 169 -14.60 -10.70 5.07
N THR A 170 -15.07 -9.61 4.50
CA THR A 170 -16.40 -9.52 3.90
C THR A 170 -16.29 -9.20 2.41
N THR A 171 -16.76 -10.10 1.56
CA THR A 171 -16.76 -9.94 0.10
C THR A 171 -18.17 -9.63 -0.40
N LEU A 172 -18.30 -8.63 -1.28
CA LEU A 172 -19.57 -8.29 -1.94
C LEU A 172 -19.73 -9.12 -3.21
N TYR A 173 -20.92 -9.67 -3.43
CA TYR A 173 -21.30 -10.47 -4.61
C TYR A 173 -22.33 -9.73 -5.44
N PHE A 174 -22.06 -9.54 -6.74
CA PHE A 174 -22.85 -8.68 -7.63
C PHE A 174 -23.68 -9.46 -8.66
N LYS A 175 -23.59 -10.79 -8.68
CA LYS A 175 -24.25 -11.62 -9.69
C LYS A 175 -25.74 -11.29 -9.82
N ASP A 176 -26.51 -11.33 -8.74
CA ASP A 176 -27.96 -11.08 -8.79
C ASP A 176 -28.29 -9.64 -9.19
N MET A 177 -27.45 -8.66 -8.80
CA MET A 177 -27.60 -7.28 -9.22
C MET A 177 -27.40 -7.15 -10.73
N LEU A 178 -26.34 -7.76 -11.26
CA LEU A 178 -26.02 -7.76 -12.69
C LEU A 178 -27.12 -8.46 -13.51
N ASP A 179 -27.59 -9.62 -13.06
CA ASP A 179 -28.71 -10.34 -13.66
C ASP A 179 -29.99 -9.47 -13.74
N LYS A 180 -30.32 -8.72 -12.66
CA LYS A 180 -31.50 -7.84 -12.62
C LYS A 180 -31.42 -6.71 -13.66
N ILE A 181 -30.24 -6.13 -13.87
CA ILE A 181 -30.03 -5.08 -14.86
C ILE A 181 -29.81 -5.63 -16.28
N GLY A 182 -29.64 -6.95 -16.43
CA GLY A 182 -29.43 -7.60 -17.72
C GLY A 182 -28.00 -7.52 -18.24
N VAL A 183 -27.03 -7.47 -17.34
CA VAL A 183 -25.59 -7.57 -17.65
C VAL A 183 -25.09 -8.95 -17.23
N ASP A 184 -24.55 -9.70 -18.18
CA ASP A 184 -23.89 -10.98 -17.91
C ASP A 184 -22.37 -10.78 -17.89
N VAL A 185 -21.68 -11.49 -17.01
CA VAL A 185 -20.22 -11.45 -16.98
C VAL A 185 -19.68 -12.82 -17.41
N GLN A 186 -19.03 -12.83 -18.56
CA GLN A 186 -18.47 -14.04 -19.13
C GLN A 186 -17.03 -14.20 -18.65
N VAL A 187 -16.80 -15.23 -17.83
CA VAL A 187 -15.50 -15.49 -17.21
C VAL A 187 -14.81 -16.66 -17.91
N VAL A 188 -13.53 -16.50 -18.17
CA VAL A 188 -12.57 -17.55 -18.53
C VAL A 188 -11.43 -17.51 -17.51
N LYS A 189 -11.10 -18.63 -16.87
CA LYS A 189 -10.08 -18.65 -15.82
C LYS A 189 -9.31 -19.97 -15.77
N VAL A 190 -8.12 -19.93 -15.19
CA VAL A 190 -7.35 -21.09 -14.77
C VAL A 190 -7.13 -21.04 -13.27
N GLY A 191 -7.32 -22.18 -12.62
CA GLY A 191 -7.06 -22.35 -11.20
C GLY A 191 -8.31 -22.39 -10.34
N THR A 192 -8.30 -23.33 -9.39
CA THR A 192 -9.39 -23.59 -8.46
C THR A 192 -9.61 -22.45 -7.48
N TYR A 193 -8.51 -21.78 -7.07
CA TYR A 193 -8.48 -20.75 -6.04
C TYR A 193 -8.49 -19.33 -6.58
N LYS A 194 -8.57 -19.12 -7.92
CA LYS A 194 -8.64 -17.76 -8.50
C LYS A 194 -10.03 -17.18 -8.27
N SER A 195 -10.21 -16.59 -7.11
CA SER A 195 -11.50 -16.11 -6.57
C SER A 195 -11.87 -14.68 -6.97
N ALA A 196 -10.96 -13.91 -7.57
CA ALA A 196 -11.21 -12.52 -7.99
C ALA A 196 -12.44 -12.35 -8.91
N VAL A 197 -12.88 -13.42 -9.59
CA VAL A 197 -14.05 -13.42 -10.47
C VAL A 197 -15.34 -13.90 -9.79
N GLU A 198 -15.26 -14.51 -8.61
CA GLU A 198 -16.43 -15.06 -7.91
C GLU A 198 -17.51 -14.02 -7.60
N PRO A 199 -17.17 -12.76 -7.23
CA PRO A 199 -18.15 -11.71 -7.02
C PRO A 199 -19.10 -11.48 -8.20
N PHE A 200 -18.66 -11.78 -9.41
CA PHE A 200 -19.44 -11.61 -10.65
C PHE A 200 -20.19 -12.87 -11.10
N MET A 201 -19.82 -14.03 -10.54
CA MET A 201 -20.33 -15.35 -10.98
C MET A 201 -21.21 -16.03 -9.93
N LEU A 202 -20.98 -15.74 -8.65
CA LEU A 202 -21.59 -16.42 -7.51
C LEU A 202 -22.32 -15.41 -6.62
N ASN A 203 -23.14 -15.90 -5.70
CA ASN A 203 -23.82 -15.10 -4.67
C ASN A 203 -23.19 -15.28 -3.29
N GLN A 204 -22.16 -16.13 -3.20
CA GLN A 204 -21.39 -16.38 -1.98
C GLN A 204 -20.03 -16.98 -2.36
N SER A 205 -19.09 -16.96 -1.42
CA SER A 205 -17.77 -17.59 -1.57
C SER A 205 -17.88 -19.08 -1.90
N SER A 206 -17.07 -19.54 -2.83
CA SER A 206 -16.90 -20.98 -3.07
C SER A 206 -16.24 -21.66 -1.88
N GLU A 207 -16.40 -22.97 -1.76
CA GLU A 207 -15.76 -23.76 -0.71
C GLU A 207 -14.22 -23.66 -0.77
N ALA A 208 -13.65 -23.60 -1.99
CA ALA A 208 -12.22 -23.45 -2.18
C ALA A 208 -11.75 -22.07 -1.69
N ASN A 209 -12.49 -21.00 -2.02
CA ASN A 209 -12.17 -19.64 -1.57
C ASN A 209 -12.34 -19.52 -0.05
N THR A 210 -13.42 -20.05 0.52
CA THR A 210 -13.63 -20.06 1.98
C THR A 210 -12.48 -20.72 2.71
N ARG A 211 -12.02 -21.90 2.23
CA ARG A 211 -10.87 -22.61 2.82
C ARG A 211 -9.57 -21.82 2.76
N GLN A 212 -9.27 -21.17 1.63
CA GLN A 212 -8.05 -20.35 1.55
C GLN A 212 -8.13 -19.12 2.43
N GLN A 213 -9.29 -18.44 2.48
CA GLN A 213 -9.49 -17.28 3.36
C GLN A 213 -9.33 -17.66 4.84
N GLN A 214 -9.94 -18.76 5.27
CA GLN A 214 -9.77 -19.27 6.64
C GLN A 214 -8.30 -19.59 6.95
N ALA A 215 -7.55 -20.14 5.98
CA ALA A 215 -6.16 -20.49 6.19
C ALA A 215 -5.28 -19.25 6.38
N TYR A 216 -5.31 -18.28 5.45
CA TYR A 216 -4.44 -17.11 5.59
C TYR A 216 -4.90 -16.16 6.71
N LEU A 217 -6.21 -15.96 6.92
CA LEU A 217 -6.71 -15.16 8.05
C LEU A 217 -6.31 -15.79 9.39
N GLY A 218 -6.45 -17.10 9.51
CA GLY A 218 -6.04 -17.81 10.73
C GLY A 218 -4.54 -17.71 10.98
N ASN A 219 -3.70 -17.86 9.95
CA ASN A 219 -2.25 -17.74 10.08
C ASN A 219 -1.82 -16.31 10.46
N ILE A 220 -2.40 -15.30 9.80
CA ILE A 220 -2.13 -13.88 10.10
C ILE A 220 -2.58 -13.54 11.53
N TRP A 221 -3.78 -13.98 11.92
CA TRP A 221 -4.25 -13.75 13.29
C TRP A 221 -3.36 -14.43 14.33
N ASN A 222 -2.92 -15.66 14.09
CA ASN A 222 -2.02 -16.35 15.00
C ASN A 222 -0.69 -15.59 15.18
N GLU A 223 -0.16 -14.99 14.12
CA GLU A 223 1.04 -14.16 14.19
C GLU A 223 0.77 -12.89 15.02
N ILE A 224 -0.32 -12.17 14.73
CA ILE A 224 -0.72 -10.97 15.46
C ILE A 224 -0.96 -11.28 16.94
N ALA A 225 -1.78 -12.29 17.24
CA ALA A 225 -2.09 -12.70 18.62
C ALA A 225 -0.84 -13.15 19.36
N GLY A 226 0.10 -13.83 18.68
CA GLY A 226 1.39 -14.19 19.24
C GLY A 226 2.22 -12.98 19.66
N LYS A 227 2.28 -11.94 18.81
CA LYS A 227 3.01 -10.71 19.10
C LYS A 227 2.35 -9.86 20.18
N ILE A 228 1.01 -9.83 20.23
CA ILE A 228 0.26 -9.21 21.34
C ILE A 228 0.56 -9.95 22.65
N ALA A 229 0.48 -11.28 22.64
CA ALA A 229 0.74 -12.12 23.80
C ALA A 229 2.17 -11.90 24.36
N GLU A 230 3.16 -11.88 23.46
CA GLU A 230 4.55 -11.58 23.78
C GLU A 230 4.69 -10.21 24.47
N GLY A 231 4.13 -9.16 23.89
CA GLY A 231 4.21 -7.79 24.41
C GLY A 231 3.45 -7.59 25.74
N ARG A 232 2.38 -8.35 25.96
CA ARG A 232 1.58 -8.27 27.20
C ARG A 232 1.96 -9.28 28.27
N GLY A 233 2.92 -10.16 28.01
CA GLY A 233 3.33 -11.19 28.94
C GLY A 233 2.22 -12.20 29.29
N VAL A 234 1.34 -12.51 28.31
CA VAL A 234 0.24 -13.46 28.44
C VAL A 234 0.37 -14.57 27.38
N ASP A 235 -0.48 -15.58 27.45
CA ASP A 235 -0.55 -16.59 26.39
C ASP A 235 -1.51 -16.17 25.25
N THR A 236 -1.41 -16.82 24.09
CA THR A 236 -2.27 -16.56 22.95
C THR A 236 -3.74 -16.95 23.21
N ALA A 237 -4.02 -17.83 24.16
CA ALA A 237 -5.38 -18.18 24.55
C ALA A 237 -6.07 -17.01 25.25
N ALA A 238 -5.34 -16.23 26.07
CA ALA A 238 -5.83 -15.00 26.67
C ALA A 238 -6.19 -13.96 25.59
N VAL A 239 -5.32 -13.76 24.58
CA VAL A 239 -5.59 -12.82 23.48
C VAL A 239 -6.82 -13.24 22.68
N ASN A 240 -6.97 -14.53 22.38
CA ASN A 240 -8.18 -15.04 21.72
C ASN A 240 -9.43 -14.82 22.57
N SER A 241 -9.33 -15.02 23.89
CA SER A 241 -10.45 -14.73 24.82
C SER A 241 -10.81 -13.24 24.82
N TRP A 242 -9.82 -12.34 24.69
CA TRP A 242 -10.09 -10.91 24.52
C TRP A 242 -10.86 -10.65 23.22
N ALA A 243 -10.38 -11.18 22.11
CA ALA A 243 -11.00 -11.02 20.80
C ALA A 243 -12.45 -11.51 20.75
N ASP A 244 -12.79 -12.56 21.52
CA ASP A 244 -14.15 -13.11 21.62
C ASP A 244 -15.05 -12.35 22.63
N SER A 245 -14.49 -11.45 23.45
CA SER A 245 -15.20 -10.83 24.58
C SER A 245 -15.74 -9.41 24.32
N PHE A 246 -15.74 -8.94 23.05
CA PHE A 246 -16.20 -7.60 22.70
C PHE A 246 -15.54 -6.50 23.54
N THR A 247 -14.23 -6.48 23.55
CA THR A 247 -13.41 -5.59 24.41
C THR A 247 -13.78 -4.12 24.30
N PHE A 248 -14.29 -3.67 23.15
CA PHE A 248 -14.79 -2.32 22.92
C PHE A 248 -15.93 -1.91 23.87
N SER A 249 -16.63 -2.87 24.49
CA SER A 249 -17.76 -2.63 25.41
C SER A 249 -17.38 -2.76 26.89
N LEU A 250 -16.16 -3.12 27.21
CA LEU A 250 -15.69 -3.29 28.57
C LEU A 250 -15.35 -1.95 29.23
N GLU A 251 -15.56 -1.85 30.54
CA GLU A 251 -15.05 -0.72 31.32
C GLU A 251 -13.50 -0.75 31.35
N THR A 252 -12.87 0.40 31.36
CA THR A 252 -11.41 0.51 31.37
C THR A 252 -10.75 -0.12 32.59
N SER A 253 -11.47 -0.18 33.73
CA SER A 253 -11.07 -0.95 34.91
C SER A 253 -10.98 -2.45 34.65
N GLU A 254 -11.87 -2.98 33.81
CA GLU A 254 -11.87 -4.39 33.39
C GLU A 254 -10.76 -4.67 32.37
N LEU A 255 -10.50 -3.71 31.44
CA LEU A 255 -9.36 -3.80 30.53
C LEU A 255 -8.04 -3.90 31.31
N ALA A 256 -7.88 -3.10 32.36
CA ALA A 256 -6.71 -3.16 33.25
C ALA A 256 -6.65 -4.48 34.04
N ALA A 257 -7.76 -4.95 34.56
CA ALA A 257 -7.83 -6.23 35.30
C ALA A 257 -7.48 -7.44 34.41
N ARG A 258 -7.74 -7.36 33.12
CA ARG A 258 -7.39 -8.39 32.12
C ARG A 258 -5.98 -8.21 31.55
N HIS A 259 -5.20 -7.26 32.02
CA HIS A 259 -3.87 -6.90 31.49
C HIS A 259 -3.86 -6.46 30.01
N ILE A 260 -4.98 -5.98 29.48
CA ILE A 260 -5.06 -5.38 28.15
C ILE A 260 -4.34 -4.02 28.19
N VAL A 261 -4.56 -3.23 29.23
CA VAL A 261 -3.84 -1.98 29.49
C VAL A 261 -3.22 -2.03 30.89
N ASP A 262 -2.22 -1.19 31.15
CA ASP A 262 -1.54 -1.18 32.44
C ASP A 262 -2.21 -0.23 33.42
N ARG A 263 -2.70 0.91 32.94
CA ARG A 263 -3.27 1.95 33.80
C ARG A 263 -4.25 2.83 33.05
N THR A 264 -5.30 3.28 33.76
CA THR A 264 -6.21 4.32 33.30
C THR A 264 -5.74 5.68 33.79
N MET A 265 -5.70 6.69 32.90
CA MET A 265 -5.35 8.06 33.23
C MET A 265 -5.84 9.05 32.18
N TYR A 266 -5.97 10.31 32.52
CA TYR A 266 -6.21 11.37 31.58
C TYR A 266 -4.91 11.79 30.86
N ARG A 267 -5.03 12.34 29.64
CA ARG A 267 -3.89 12.75 28.81
C ARG A 267 -2.92 13.68 29.54
N HIS A 268 -3.40 14.67 30.31
CA HIS A 268 -2.54 15.60 31.06
C HIS A 268 -1.72 14.93 32.18
N GLU A 269 -2.10 13.71 32.58
CA GLU A 269 -1.34 12.94 33.56
C GLU A 269 -0.13 12.24 32.93
N THR A 270 -0.17 12.02 31.58
CA THR A 270 0.97 11.44 30.87
C THR A 270 2.17 12.37 30.86
N ASP A 271 1.96 13.70 30.83
CA ASP A 271 3.05 14.68 30.82
C ASP A 271 3.92 14.54 32.07
N LYS A 272 3.33 14.32 33.26
CA LYS A 272 4.06 14.08 34.49
C LYS A 272 4.90 12.80 34.44
N ILE A 273 4.34 11.73 33.86
CA ILE A 273 5.08 10.46 33.72
C ILE A 273 6.28 10.65 32.78
N LEU A 274 6.14 11.45 31.74
CA LEU A 274 7.22 11.72 30.78
C LEU A 274 8.30 12.60 31.41
N VAL A 275 7.92 13.63 32.18
CA VAL A 275 8.85 14.46 32.96
C VAL A 275 9.63 13.61 33.95
N ASP A 276 8.97 12.77 34.74
CA ASP A 276 9.61 11.86 35.67
C ASP A 276 10.57 10.89 34.98
N ALA A 277 10.20 10.36 33.83
CA ALA A 277 10.99 9.39 33.05
C ALA A 277 12.24 10.03 32.42
N THR A 278 12.18 11.30 32.05
CA THR A 278 13.29 12.07 31.44
C THR A 278 14.14 12.81 32.51
N ARG A 279 13.81 12.66 33.80
CA ARG A 279 14.52 13.30 34.91
C ARG A 279 14.59 14.83 34.80
N LEU A 280 13.62 15.45 34.18
CA LEU A 280 13.39 16.89 34.18
C LEU A 280 12.88 17.34 35.54
N GLU A 281 12.91 18.66 35.85
CA GLU A 281 12.33 19.18 37.07
C GLU A 281 10.79 19.04 37.05
N GLU A 282 10.16 18.84 38.21
CA GLU A 282 8.70 18.54 38.31
C GLU A 282 7.81 19.63 37.69
N ASP A 283 8.31 20.87 37.63
CA ASP A 283 7.58 22.01 37.03
C ASP A 283 7.89 22.21 35.52
N ASP A 284 8.74 21.38 34.91
CA ASP A 284 9.04 21.43 33.49
C ASP A 284 7.95 20.77 32.63
N ASP A 285 7.85 21.19 31.36
CA ASP A 285 7.09 20.48 30.36
C ASP A 285 7.96 19.39 29.66
N PRO A 286 7.38 18.25 29.24
CA PRO A 286 8.15 17.23 28.55
C PRO A 286 8.66 17.75 27.19
N ARG A 287 9.94 17.55 26.90
CA ARG A 287 10.60 17.96 25.66
C ARG A 287 10.27 16.97 24.56
N MET A 288 9.25 17.26 23.77
CA MET A 288 8.76 16.37 22.71
C MET A 288 9.34 16.75 21.35
N VAL A 289 9.86 15.76 20.61
CA VAL A 289 10.26 15.89 19.20
C VAL A 289 9.37 14.98 18.36
N ASP A 290 8.63 15.55 17.37
CA ASP A 290 7.81 14.75 16.47
C ASP A 290 8.69 13.88 15.54
N ILE A 291 8.28 12.63 15.32
CA ILE A 291 9.05 11.66 14.52
C ILE A 291 9.35 12.15 13.10
N LEU A 292 8.45 12.89 12.46
CA LEU A 292 8.66 13.40 11.10
C LEU A 292 9.68 14.56 11.08
N ASP A 293 9.66 15.40 12.09
CA ASP A 293 10.64 16.46 12.25
C ASP A 293 12.03 15.85 12.51
N TYR A 294 12.10 14.88 13.41
CA TYR A 294 13.32 14.15 13.70
C TYR A 294 13.88 13.43 12.47
N ALA A 295 13.04 12.73 11.71
CA ALA A 295 13.41 12.07 10.46
C ALA A 295 13.95 13.06 9.41
N THR A 296 13.42 14.28 9.36
CA THR A 296 13.88 15.32 8.45
C THR A 296 15.31 15.79 8.79
N ILE A 297 15.64 15.92 10.09
CA ILE A 297 17.02 16.21 10.54
C ILE A 297 17.98 15.13 10.05
N LEU A 298 17.59 13.86 10.15
CA LEU A 298 18.41 12.72 9.76
C LEU A 298 18.64 12.63 8.26
N SER A 299 17.62 12.90 7.46
CA SER A 299 17.71 12.84 5.99
C SER A 299 18.75 13.81 5.43
N SER A 300 18.99 14.93 6.12
CA SER A 300 20.05 15.89 5.77
C SER A 300 21.45 15.38 6.09
N LYS A 301 21.61 14.41 7.01
CA LYS A 301 22.91 13.89 7.47
C LYS A 301 23.34 12.59 6.77
N LYS A 302 22.39 11.73 6.37
CA LYS A 302 22.63 10.33 5.93
C LYS A 302 22.92 10.11 4.44
N ASN A 303 23.00 11.13 3.60
CA ASN A 303 23.14 10.92 2.14
C ASN A 303 24.62 10.80 1.66
N HIS A 304 25.47 10.22 2.48
CA HIS A 304 26.90 10.08 2.20
C HIS A 304 27.31 8.63 2.38
N GLY A 305 27.43 7.90 1.27
CA GLY A 305 27.92 6.53 1.24
C GLY A 305 28.62 6.25 -0.08
N ASP A 306 29.55 5.29 -0.08
CA ASP A 306 30.31 4.90 -1.27
C ASP A 306 29.48 4.02 -2.21
N LYS A 307 28.45 3.34 -1.67
CA LYS A 307 27.54 2.49 -2.42
C LYS A 307 26.15 3.12 -2.50
N THR A 308 25.48 2.89 -3.61
CA THR A 308 24.11 3.39 -3.83
C THR A 308 23.16 2.22 -4.06
N ILE A 309 22.17 2.11 -3.20
CA ILE A 309 21.05 1.17 -3.37
C ILE A 309 19.85 1.95 -3.90
N ALA A 310 19.38 1.57 -5.10
CA ALA A 310 18.15 2.09 -5.66
C ALA A 310 16.94 1.38 -5.05
N VAL A 311 15.96 2.12 -4.56
CA VAL A 311 14.67 1.58 -4.14
C VAL A 311 13.59 2.06 -5.11
N LEU A 312 13.06 1.14 -5.90
CA LEU A 312 12.01 1.41 -6.88
C LEU A 312 10.66 0.97 -6.29
N TYR A 313 9.74 1.92 -6.12
CA TYR A 313 8.43 1.63 -5.54
C TYR A 313 7.41 1.26 -6.62
N ALA A 314 6.77 0.10 -6.45
CA ALA A 314 5.70 -0.43 -7.27
C ALA A 314 4.46 -0.64 -6.39
N VAL A 315 3.62 0.40 -6.28
CA VAL A 315 2.47 0.46 -5.38
C VAL A 315 1.19 0.67 -6.17
N GLY A 316 0.15 -0.11 -5.87
CA GLY A 316 -1.17 -0.04 -6.51
C GLY A 316 -1.39 -1.08 -7.60
N ASP A 317 -2.42 -0.87 -8.41
CA ASP A 317 -2.80 -1.78 -9.48
C ASP A 317 -1.85 -1.71 -10.68
N ILE A 318 -1.63 -2.85 -11.32
CA ILE A 318 -0.78 -2.95 -12.51
C ILE A 318 -1.62 -2.75 -13.77
N THR A 319 -1.28 -1.74 -14.57
CA THR A 319 -1.94 -1.39 -15.82
C THR A 319 -0.92 -1.12 -16.94
N GLU A 320 -1.38 -1.04 -18.20
CA GLU A 320 -0.49 -0.72 -19.31
C GLU A 320 -0.09 0.76 -19.31
N SER A 321 -1.05 1.64 -19.01
CA SER A 321 -0.86 3.10 -18.98
C SER A 321 -1.84 3.75 -18.01
N GLY A 322 -1.56 4.98 -17.61
CA GLY A 322 -2.39 5.74 -16.68
C GLY A 322 -1.55 6.64 -15.76
N ASN A 323 -2.23 7.38 -14.90
CA ASN A 323 -1.56 8.30 -13.96
C ASN A 323 -1.37 7.68 -12.57
N ASP A 324 -2.17 6.69 -12.23
CA ASP A 324 -2.19 6.08 -10.90
C ASP A 324 -1.65 4.65 -10.93
N GLY A 325 -1.12 4.19 -9.82
CA GLY A 325 -0.63 2.83 -9.65
C GLY A 325 0.66 2.52 -10.43
N ILE A 326 0.83 1.25 -10.75
CA ILE A 326 1.98 0.69 -11.46
C ILE A 326 1.64 0.63 -12.96
N THR A 327 2.32 1.42 -13.79
CA THR A 327 2.07 1.38 -15.24
C THR A 327 3.31 0.94 -15.99
N SER A 328 3.17 0.00 -16.95
CA SER A 328 4.30 -0.51 -17.70
C SER A 328 4.95 0.54 -18.59
N ASP A 329 4.18 1.50 -19.13
CA ASP A 329 4.68 2.60 -19.94
C ASP A 329 5.62 3.57 -19.19
N ARG A 330 5.53 3.62 -17.83
CA ARG A 330 6.42 4.43 -16.98
C ARG A 330 7.49 3.60 -16.30
N LEU A 331 7.12 2.42 -15.77
CA LEU A 331 8.05 1.64 -14.96
C LEU A 331 9.11 0.93 -15.82
N VAL A 332 8.77 0.46 -17.03
CA VAL A 332 9.74 -0.22 -17.92
C VAL A 332 10.87 0.72 -18.33
N PRO A 333 10.62 1.92 -18.87
CA PRO A 333 11.72 2.85 -19.18
C PRO A 333 12.58 3.17 -17.94
N GLN A 334 11.95 3.38 -16.78
CA GLN A 334 12.67 3.69 -15.55
C GLN A 334 13.61 2.56 -15.09
N ILE A 335 13.20 1.29 -15.21
CA ILE A 335 14.05 0.14 -14.89
C ILE A 335 15.25 0.09 -15.86
N LEU A 336 15.02 0.36 -17.14
CA LEU A 336 16.10 0.37 -18.14
C LEU A 336 17.04 1.55 -17.95
N ASP A 337 16.54 2.73 -17.59
CA ASP A 337 17.36 3.89 -17.22
C ASP A 337 18.25 3.56 -16.00
N LEU A 338 17.71 2.87 -14.98
CA LEU A 338 18.47 2.42 -13.82
C LEU A 338 19.57 1.41 -14.19
N ALA A 339 19.39 0.62 -15.25
CA ALA A 339 20.43 -0.28 -15.74
C ALA A 339 21.61 0.49 -16.36
N GLU A 340 21.37 1.67 -16.93
CA GLU A 340 22.40 2.54 -17.52
C GLU A 340 23.07 3.44 -16.48
N GLU A 341 22.46 3.67 -15.30
CA GLU A 341 23.05 4.48 -14.22
C GLU A 341 24.26 3.75 -13.58
N SER A 342 25.45 4.29 -13.80
CA SER A 342 26.71 3.70 -13.31
C SER A 342 26.93 3.83 -11.80
N ASP A 343 26.25 4.77 -11.15
CA ASP A 343 26.38 5.06 -9.72
C ASP A 343 25.43 4.22 -8.84
N ILE A 344 24.58 3.38 -9.41
CA ILE A 344 23.75 2.41 -8.69
C ILE A 344 24.50 1.09 -8.57
N ASP A 345 24.58 0.53 -7.36
CA ASP A 345 25.26 -0.73 -7.07
C ASP A 345 24.29 -1.90 -6.88
N GLY A 346 23.02 -1.65 -6.52
CA GLY A 346 21.99 -2.66 -6.37
C GLY A 346 20.57 -2.07 -6.48
N LEU A 347 19.59 -2.91 -6.76
CA LEU A 347 18.18 -2.54 -6.93
C LEU A 347 17.30 -3.31 -5.95
N ILE A 348 16.44 -2.60 -5.21
CA ILE A 348 15.33 -3.19 -4.47
C ILE A 348 14.02 -2.70 -5.08
N LEU A 349 13.17 -3.63 -5.52
CA LEU A 349 11.80 -3.33 -5.91
C LEU A 349 10.89 -3.49 -4.68
N ARG A 350 10.31 -2.37 -4.21
CA ARG A 350 9.31 -2.40 -3.15
C ARG A 350 7.93 -2.56 -3.76
N VAL A 351 7.30 -3.73 -3.56
CA VAL A 351 6.00 -4.09 -4.17
C VAL A 351 4.89 -4.07 -3.13
N ASN A 352 3.84 -3.27 -3.38
CA ASN A 352 2.59 -3.32 -2.64
C ASN A 352 1.42 -3.31 -3.64
N SER A 353 1.05 -4.49 -4.15
CA SER A 353 0.14 -4.65 -5.29
C SER A 353 -0.63 -5.97 -5.26
N GLY A 354 -1.93 -5.90 -5.45
CA GLY A 354 -2.79 -7.06 -5.69
C GLY A 354 -2.69 -7.65 -7.12
N GLY A 355 -1.87 -7.03 -7.98
CA GLY A 355 -1.71 -7.41 -9.39
C GLY A 355 -2.49 -6.52 -10.35
N GLY A 356 -2.87 -7.05 -11.52
CA GLY A 356 -3.59 -6.30 -12.55
C GLY A 356 -3.43 -6.90 -13.94
N CYS A 357 -3.07 -6.07 -14.93
CA CYS A 357 -2.90 -6.46 -16.31
C CYS A 357 -1.74 -7.45 -16.48
N ALA A 358 -2.02 -8.63 -17.03
CA ALA A 358 -1.02 -9.67 -17.23
C ALA A 358 0.06 -9.25 -18.24
N TYR A 359 -0.33 -8.54 -19.30
CA TYR A 359 0.61 -8.02 -20.31
C TYR A 359 1.58 -7.00 -19.69
N ALA A 360 1.07 -6.05 -18.93
CA ALA A 360 1.91 -5.06 -18.24
C ALA A 360 2.87 -5.72 -17.24
N SER A 361 2.41 -6.75 -16.51
CA SER A 361 3.24 -7.50 -15.57
C SER A 361 4.40 -8.23 -16.26
N GLU A 362 4.16 -8.84 -17.45
CA GLU A 362 5.22 -9.47 -18.24
C GLU A 362 6.23 -8.44 -18.76
N GLN A 363 5.79 -7.25 -19.22
CA GLN A 363 6.70 -6.20 -19.68
C GLN A 363 7.62 -5.69 -18.55
N ILE A 364 7.07 -5.52 -17.36
CA ILE A 364 7.85 -5.09 -16.18
C ILE A 364 8.82 -6.20 -15.76
N TRP A 365 8.35 -7.45 -15.70
CA TRP A 365 9.20 -8.60 -15.38
C TRP A 365 10.38 -8.72 -16.35
N GLU A 366 10.15 -8.60 -17.65
CA GLU A 366 11.20 -8.66 -18.69
C GLU A 366 12.22 -7.51 -18.51
N ALA A 367 11.77 -6.29 -18.20
CA ALA A 367 12.67 -5.17 -17.95
C ALA A 367 13.59 -5.43 -16.72
N LEU A 368 13.06 -6.05 -15.65
CA LEU A 368 13.83 -6.44 -14.47
C LEU A 368 14.86 -7.54 -14.79
N GLU A 369 14.49 -8.52 -15.62
CA GLU A 369 15.45 -9.53 -16.11
C GLU A 369 16.54 -8.89 -16.99
N GLN A 370 16.19 -7.89 -17.80
CA GLN A 370 17.18 -7.11 -18.56
C GLN A 370 18.10 -6.33 -17.63
N PHE A 371 17.59 -5.70 -16.56
CA PHE A 371 18.43 -5.05 -15.55
C PHE A 371 19.47 -6.03 -15.00
N LYS A 372 19.07 -7.22 -14.57
CA LYS A 372 19.98 -8.27 -14.07
C LYS A 372 21.03 -8.64 -15.11
N SER A 373 20.60 -8.95 -16.33
CA SER A 373 21.49 -9.46 -17.38
C SER A 373 22.48 -8.41 -17.88
N LEU A 374 22.09 -7.14 -17.94
CA LEU A 374 22.94 -6.04 -18.43
C LEU A 374 23.93 -5.56 -17.38
N THR A 375 23.52 -5.55 -16.11
CA THR A 375 24.33 -4.94 -15.05
C THR A 375 25.10 -5.95 -14.21
N GLY A 376 24.58 -7.17 -14.04
CA GLY A 376 25.10 -8.14 -13.09
C GLY A 376 24.99 -7.71 -11.62
N LYS A 377 24.23 -6.64 -11.33
CA LYS A 377 24.04 -6.10 -9.98
C LYS A 377 22.95 -6.90 -9.24
N PRO A 378 23.02 -6.98 -7.88
CA PRO A 378 21.99 -7.66 -7.11
C PRO A 378 20.62 -6.96 -7.28
N TYR A 379 19.57 -7.77 -7.43
CA TYR A 379 18.20 -7.34 -7.54
C TYR A 379 17.34 -8.08 -6.50
N TYR A 380 16.80 -7.35 -5.53
CA TYR A 380 15.93 -7.87 -4.49
C TYR A 380 14.50 -7.34 -4.62
N VAL A 381 13.56 -8.06 -4.02
CA VAL A 381 12.17 -7.60 -3.84
C VAL A 381 11.86 -7.52 -2.35
N SER A 382 11.25 -6.41 -1.93
CA SER A 382 10.60 -6.28 -0.62
C SER A 382 9.10 -6.11 -0.81
N MET A 383 8.32 -7.05 -0.32
CA MET A 383 6.86 -7.03 -0.37
C MET A 383 6.28 -6.19 0.77
N GLY A 384 5.23 -5.42 0.48
CA GLY A 384 4.42 -4.71 1.46
C GLY A 384 3.30 -5.58 2.02
N ASP A 385 2.11 -5.00 2.19
CA ASP A 385 0.95 -5.73 2.68
C ASP A 385 0.48 -6.80 1.69
N VAL A 386 0.62 -6.49 0.40
CA VAL A 386 0.21 -7.39 -0.69
C VAL A 386 1.24 -7.37 -1.80
N ALA A 387 1.68 -8.53 -2.26
CA ALA A 387 2.43 -8.69 -3.51
C ALA A 387 1.95 -9.98 -4.19
N ALA A 388 0.74 -9.91 -4.77
CA ALA A 388 0.05 -11.10 -5.25
C ALA A 388 -0.27 -11.01 -6.75
N SER A 389 -0.41 -12.16 -7.38
CA SER A 389 -0.77 -12.28 -8.79
C SER A 389 0.19 -11.50 -9.70
N GLY A 390 -0.21 -10.43 -10.39
CA GLY A 390 0.71 -9.56 -11.14
C GLY A 390 1.83 -8.98 -10.28
N GLY A 391 1.54 -8.67 -8.99
CA GLY A 391 2.56 -8.25 -8.01
C GLY A 391 3.58 -9.34 -7.73
N TYR A 392 3.16 -10.62 -7.66
CA TYR A 392 4.11 -11.73 -7.56
C TYR A 392 4.83 -11.99 -8.89
N TYR A 393 4.14 -11.77 -10.03
CA TYR A 393 4.73 -11.90 -11.36
C TYR A 393 5.98 -11.03 -11.52
N ILE A 394 5.88 -9.74 -11.20
CA ILE A 394 7.02 -8.81 -11.28
C ILE A 394 8.08 -9.06 -10.21
N SER A 395 7.76 -9.87 -9.18
CA SER A 395 8.65 -10.18 -8.07
C SER A 395 9.44 -11.46 -8.26
N CYS A 396 8.89 -12.45 -9.00
CA CYS A 396 9.36 -13.84 -8.96
C CYS A 396 10.78 -14.05 -9.51
N GLY A 397 11.32 -13.13 -10.32
CA GLY A 397 12.67 -13.18 -10.91
C GLY A 397 13.80 -12.62 -10.01
N ALA A 398 13.46 -12.06 -8.83
CA ALA A 398 14.44 -11.47 -7.94
C ALA A 398 15.44 -12.49 -7.37
N ASP A 399 16.67 -12.03 -7.07
CA ASP A 399 17.69 -12.86 -6.42
C ASP A 399 17.31 -13.22 -5.00
N ARG A 400 16.62 -12.30 -4.29
CA ARG A 400 15.98 -12.56 -2.99
C ARG A 400 14.65 -11.81 -2.87
N ILE A 401 13.67 -12.48 -2.27
CA ILE A 401 12.33 -11.96 -2.00
C ILE A 401 12.10 -11.90 -0.49
N TYR A 402 11.76 -10.72 0.00
CA TYR A 402 11.44 -10.44 1.40
C TYR A 402 9.94 -10.16 1.56
N ALA A 403 9.35 -10.68 2.62
CA ALA A 403 7.96 -10.40 2.99
C ALA A 403 7.79 -10.46 4.50
N GLU A 404 6.87 -9.63 5.04
CA GLU A 404 6.45 -9.80 6.42
C GLU A 404 5.63 -11.10 6.59
N PRO A 405 5.64 -11.74 7.77
CA PRO A 405 4.82 -12.94 8.02
C PRO A 405 3.36 -12.79 7.63
N VAL A 406 2.82 -11.57 7.75
CA VAL A 406 1.41 -11.21 7.50
C VAL A 406 1.15 -10.70 6.07
N THR A 407 2.16 -10.56 5.23
CA THR A 407 2.03 -10.19 3.82
C THR A 407 1.14 -11.19 3.07
N LEU A 408 0.24 -10.71 2.21
CA LEU A 408 -0.50 -11.57 1.28
C LEU A 408 0.24 -11.67 -0.06
N THR A 409 0.51 -12.90 -0.53
CA THR A 409 1.27 -13.12 -1.77
C THR A 409 0.79 -14.34 -2.56
N GLY A 410 1.52 -14.71 -3.61
CA GLY A 410 1.17 -15.84 -4.49
C GLY A 410 0.07 -15.44 -5.47
N SER A 411 -1.12 -16.03 -5.36
CA SER A 411 -2.23 -15.88 -6.32
C SER A 411 -1.79 -16.10 -7.77
N ILE A 412 -0.86 -17.06 -8.00
CA ILE A 412 -0.32 -17.41 -9.32
C ILE A 412 -1.43 -18.02 -10.17
N GLY A 413 -2.07 -17.19 -10.98
CA GLY A 413 -3.23 -17.56 -11.79
C GLY A 413 -3.72 -16.40 -12.62
N ILE A 414 -4.40 -16.71 -13.73
CA ILE A 414 -4.87 -15.74 -14.72
C ILE A 414 -6.36 -15.94 -14.99
N PHE A 415 -7.05 -14.87 -15.30
CA PHE A 415 -8.44 -14.89 -15.75
C PHE A 415 -8.70 -13.81 -16.80
N GLY A 416 -9.77 -13.98 -17.56
CA GLY A 416 -10.39 -12.97 -18.41
C GLY A 416 -11.82 -12.73 -17.95
N LEU A 417 -12.24 -11.47 -17.90
CA LEU A 417 -13.57 -11.04 -17.53
C LEU A 417 -14.11 -10.15 -18.64
N ILE A 418 -15.19 -10.60 -19.28
CA ILE A 418 -15.79 -9.94 -20.44
C ILE A 418 -17.25 -9.67 -20.12
N PRO A 419 -17.63 -8.41 -19.84
CA PRO A 419 -19.03 -8.05 -19.64
C PRO A 419 -19.80 -8.16 -20.95
N ASP A 420 -21.08 -8.55 -20.84
CA ASP A 420 -22.03 -8.69 -21.93
C ASP A 420 -23.31 -7.95 -21.54
N ALA A 421 -23.60 -6.88 -22.25
CA ALA A 421 -24.75 -6.01 -22.00
C ALA A 421 -25.91 -6.23 -23.01
N HIS A 422 -25.89 -7.30 -23.80
CA HIS A 422 -26.92 -7.50 -24.83
C HIS A 422 -28.33 -7.60 -24.23
N ARG A 423 -28.51 -8.29 -23.08
CA ARG A 423 -29.80 -8.38 -22.39
C ARG A 423 -30.24 -7.04 -21.81
N LEU A 424 -29.32 -6.25 -21.28
CA LEU A 424 -29.60 -4.88 -20.83
C LEU A 424 -30.16 -4.06 -21.99
N LEU A 425 -29.52 -4.10 -23.16
CA LEU A 425 -29.94 -3.35 -24.34
C LEU A 425 -31.28 -3.87 -24.90
N ASN A 426 -31.37 -5.18 -25.18
CA ASN A 426 -32.52 -5.76 -25.84
C ASN A 426 -33.75 -5.80 -24.90
N ASP A 427 -33.61 -6.35 -23.68
CA ASP A 427 -34.74 -6.70 -22.86
C ASP A 427 -35.16 -5.56 -21.92
N LYS A 428 -34.21 -4.69 -21.49
CA LYS A 428 -34.50 -3.62 -20.54
C LYS A 428 -34.66 -2.25 -21.21
N ILE A 429 -33.90 -1.95 -22.24
CA ILE A 429 -33.88 -0.64 -22.92
C ILE A 429 -34.64 -0.70 -24.26
N GLY A 430 -34.75 -1.86 -24.89
CA GLY A 430 -35.42 -2.02 -26.19
C GLY A 430 -34.53 -1.60 -27.38
N VAL A 431 -33.20 -1.59 -27.19
CA VAL A 431 -32.24 -1.32 -28.28
C VAL A 431 -31.69 -2.63 -28.81
N HIS A 432 -31.91 -2.92 -30.06
CA HIS A 432 -31.49 -4.15 -30.72
C HIS A 432 -30.19 -3.97 -31.50
N THR A 433 -29.28 -4.94 -31.37
CA THR A 433 -28.01 -4.97 -32.09
C THR A 433 -28.10 -5.93 -33.30
N SER A 434 -27.49 -5.56 -34.40
CA SER A 434 -27.30 -6.44 -35.57
C SER A 434 -25.84 -6.39 -35.99
N THR A 435 -25.21 -7.55 -36.06
CA THR A 435 -23.80 -7.64 -36.46
C THR A 435 -23.67 -8.28 -37.83
N VAL A 436 -22.97 -7.60 -38.72
CA VAL A 436 -22.56 -8.14 -40.03
C VAL A 436 -21.04 -8.26 -40.01
N ALA A 437 -20.52 -9.46 -40.24
CA ALA A 437 -19.09 -9.73 -40.17
C ALA A 437 -18.59 -10.43 -41.43
N THR A 438 -17.40 -10.09 -41.87
CA THR A 438 -16.74 -10.79 -43.00
C THR A 438 -16.15 -12.12 -42.56
N ASN A 439 -15.70 -12.21 -41.31
CA ASN A 439 -15.00 -13.37 -40.76
C ASN A 439 -15.46 -13.69 -39.31
N ARG A 440 -15.12 -14.88 -38.80
CA ARG A 440 -15.53 -15.36 -37.47
C ARG A 440 -14.62 -14.92 -36.34
N GLY A 441 -13.41 -14.43 -36.63
CA GLY A 441 -12.34 -14.19 -35.65
C GLY A 441 -12.44 -12.84 -34.90
N GLN A 442 -13.64 -12.33 -34.68
CA GLN A 442 -13.82 -11.09 -33.92
C GLN A 442 -13.54 -11.31 -32.45
N PHE A 443 -12.91 -10.32 -31.83
CA PHE A 443 -12.73 -10.31 -30.36
C PHE A 443 -14.10 -10.14 -29.69
N PRO A 444 -14.38 -10.84 -28.57
CA PRO A 444 -15.63 -10.67 -27.82
C PRO A 444 -15.84 -9.22 -27.37
N GLY A 445 -17.05 -8.71 -27.55
CA GLY A 445 -17.39 -7.33 -27.21
C GLY A 445 -18.55 -7.24 -26.21
N LEU A 446 -18.84 -6.01 -25.79
CA LEU A 446 -19.87 -5.71 -24.78
C LEU A 446 -21.30 -5.98 -25.27
N LEU A 447 -21.52 -5.99 -26.59
CA LEU A 447 -22.87 -5.96 -27.19
C LEU A 447 -23.44 -7.34 -27.52
N ASN A 448 -22.65 -8.39 -27.44
CA ASN A 448 -23.08 -9.75 -27.81
C ASN A 448 -22.39 -10.77 -26.92
N ALA A 449 -23.12 -11.83 -26.56
CA ALA A 449 -22.55 -12.98 -25.89
C ALA A 449 -21.44 -13.64 -26.73
N MET A 450 -20.41 -14.17 -26.09
CA MET A 450 -19.38 -14.94 -26.76
C MET A 450 -19.97 -16.18 -27.45
N THR A 451 -19.59 -16.39 -28.70
CA THR A 451 -19.82 -17.68 -29.34
C THR A 451 -18.97 -18.78 -28.68
N PRO A 452 -19.33 -20.07 -28.82
CA PRO A 452 -18.50 -21.18 -28.33
C PRO A 452 -17.06 -21.13 -28.85
N ASP A 453 -16.85 -20.75 -30.12
CA ASP A 453 -15.53 -20.62 -30.73
C ASP A 453 -14.71 -19.49 -30.10
N GLN A 454 -15.33 -18.34 -29.81
CA GLN A 454 -14.69 -17.23 -29.11
C GLN A 454 -14.35 -17.61 -27.68
N ARG A 455 -15.25 -18.31 -26.97
CA ARG A 455 -14.97 -18.82 -25.62
C ARG A 455 -13.78 -19.76 -25.58
N ASN A 456 -13.71 -20.72 -26.51
CA ASN A 456 -12.59 -21.65 -26.62
C ASN A 456 -11.28 -20.93 -26.96
N ALA A 457 -11.31 -19.93 -27.84
CA ALA A 457 -10.15 -19.10 -28.19
C ALA A 457 -9.66 -18.29 -26.96
N MET A 458 -10.59 -17.70 -26.22
CA MET A 458 -10.26 -16.94 -24.99
C MET A 458 -9.72 -17.88 -23.89
N GLN A 459 -10.31 -19.08 -23.71
CA GLN A 459 -9.77 -20.03 -22.74
C GLN A 459 -8.34 -20.43 -23.11
N SER A 460 -8.08 -20.76 -24.39
CA SER A 460 -6.73 -21.08 -24.87
C SER A 460 -5.73 -19.92 -24.68
N TYR A 461 -6.20 -18.68 -24.75
CA TYR A 461 -5.39 -17.49 -24.51
C TYR A 461 -5.05 -17.37 -23.01
N VAL A 462 -6.03 -17.56 -22.12
CA VAL A 462 -5.85 -17.56 -20.67
C VAL A 462 -4.92 -18.72 -20.24
N ASP A 463 -5.09 -19.92 -20.80
CA ASP A 463 -4.25 -21.08 -20.52
C ASP A 463 -2.77 -20.81 -20.85
N ARG A 464 -2.50 -20.23 -22.03
CA ARG A 464 -1.12 -19.86 -22.41
C ARG A 464 -0.53 -18.80 -21.49
N GLY A 465 -1.31 -17.81 -21.08
CA GLY A 465 -0.87 -16.81 -20.11
C GLY A 465 -0.52 -17.43 -18.75
N TYR A 466 -1.35 -18.38 -18.29
CA TYR A 466 -1.08 -19.11 -17.05
C TYR A 466 0.21 -19.96 -17.12
N GLU A 467 0.39 -20.71 -18.20
CA GLU A 467 1.61 -21.51 -18.41
C GLU A 467 2.86 -20.63 -18.45
N LEU A 468 2.77 -19.43 -19.07
CA LEU A 468 3.86 -18.47 -19.08
C LEU A 468 4.17 -17.97 -17.67
N PHE A 469 3.16 -17.57 -16.90
CA PHE A 469 3.34 -17.10 -15.51
C PHE A 469 4.00 -18.18 -14.64
N VAL A 470 3.48 -19.41 -14.69
CA VAL A 470 4.07 -20.54 -13.95
C VAL A 470 5.53 -20.78 -14.36
N LYS A 471 5.82 -20.67 -15.66
CA LYS A 471 7.18 -20.81 -16.19
C LYS A 471 8.12 -19.74 -15.62
N ARG A 472 7.69 -18.45 -15.61
CA ARG A 472 8.47 -17.34 -15.03
C ARG A 472 8.76 -17.57 -13.54
N CYS A 473 7.74 -18.01 -12.80
CA CYS A 473 7.93 -18.38 -11.39
C CYS A 473 8.92 -19.53 -11.21
N ALA A 474 8.82 -20.58 -12.03
CA ALA A 474 9.71 -21.74 -11.97
C ALA A 474 11.16 -21.35 -12.26
N GLU A 475 11.40 -20.54 -13.29
CA GLU A 475 12.70 -20.01 -13.67
C GLU A 475 13.28 -19.13 -12.56
N GLY A 476 12.53 -18.14 -12.07
CA GLY A 476 13.00 -17.21 -11.04
C GLY A 476 13.22 -17.88 -9.67
N ARG A 477 12.43 -18.88 -9.32
CA ARG A 477 12.58 -19.60 -8.04
C ARG A 477 13.51 -20.82 -8.14
N GLY A 478 14.02 -21.14 -9.32
CA GLY A 478 14.94 -22.27 -9.53
C GLY A 478 14.31 -23.64 -9.25
N VAL A 479 12.99 -23.79 -9.48
CA VAL A 479 12.25 -25.03 -9.23
C VAL A 479 11.53 -25.53 -10.49
N SER A 480 10.99 -26.74 -10.44
CA SER A 480 10.24 -27.29 -11.58
C SER A 480 8.89 -26.57 -11.78
N VAL A 481 8.41 -26.54 -13.02
CA VAL A 481 7.05 -26.07 -13.37
C VAL A 481 5.98 -26.80 -12.57
N ASP A 482 6.13 -28.11 -12.36
CA ASP A 482 5.18 -28.91 -11.59
C ASP A 482 5.17 -28.55 -10.10
N SER A 483 6.33 -28.16 -9.53
CA SER A 483 6.41 -27.65 -8.17
C SER A 483 5.62 -26.34 -8.00
N ILE A 484 5.73 -25.43 -8.97
CA ILE A 484 4.94 -24.18 -8.96
C ILE A 484 3.45 -24.51 -9.15
N LYS A 485 3.08 -25.38 -10.09
CA LYS A 485 1.67 -25.75 -10.31
C LYS A 485 1.01 -26.31 -9.05
N ALA A 486 1.74 -27.04 -8.23
CA ALA A 486 1.22 -27.61 -6.98
C ALA A 486 0.81 -26.57 -5.93
N ILE A 487 1.39 -25.36 -5.97
CA ILE A 487 1.13 -24.26 -5.04
C ILE A 487 0.46 -23.05 -5.70
N ALA A 488 0.23 -23.11 -7.01
CA ALA A 488 -0.37 -22.07 -7.83
C ALA A 488 -1.92 -22.15 -7.84
N GLU A 489 -2.51 -22.30 -9.00
CA GLU A 489 -3.97 -22.31 -9.22
C GLU A 489 -4.71 -21.08 -8.69
N GLY A 490 -4.03 -19.93 -8.61
CA GLY A 490 -4.58 -18.69 -8.09
C GLY A 490 -4.63 -18.62 -6.56
N ARG A 491 -4.01 -19.54 -5.85
CA ARG A 491 -4.05 -19.60 -4.39
C ARG A 491 -3.25 -18.47 -3.75
N VAL A 492 -3.88 -17.79 -2.79
CA VAL A 492 -3.28 -16.75 -1.95
C VAL A 492 -2.64 -17.40 -0.73
N TRP A 493 -1.48 -16.90 -0.35
CA TRP A 493 -0.70 -17.34 0.79
C TRP A 493 -0.35 -16.16 1.69
N ASP A 494 -0.28 -16.37 2.99
CA ASP A 494 0.40 -15.48 3.92
C ASP A 494 1.92 -15.59 3.77
N GLY A 495 2.66 -14.55 4.17
CA GLY A 495 4.12 -14.48 4.00
C GLY A 495 4.86 -15.59 4.74
N LEU A 496 4.40 -15.97 5.93
CA LEU A 496 4.98 -17.08 6.69
C LEU A 496 4.86 -18.41 5.93
N THR A 497 3.70 -18.71 5.38
CA THR A 497 3.48 -19.91 4.55
C THR A 497 4.26 -19.80 3.24
N ALA A 498 4.25 -18.62 2.59
CA ALA A 498 4.98 -18.39 1.34
C ALA A 498 6.49 -18.66 1.49
N SER A 499 7.07 -18.28 2.62
CA SER A 499 8.48 -18.61 2.93
C SER A 499 8.71 -20.13 3.07
N ARG A 500 7.80 -20.84 3.71
CA ARG A 500 7.91 -22.30 3.87
C ARG A 500 7.79 -23.10 2.57
N ILE A 501 7.02 -22.57 1.61
CA ILE A 501 6.82 -23.21 0.30
C ILE A 501 7.73 -22.67 -0.81
N GLY A 502 8.68 -21.79 -0.48
CA GLY A 502 9.73 -21.31 -1.39
C GLY A 502 9.31 -20.17 -2.33
N LEU A 503 8.18 -19.50 -2.08
CA LEU A 503 7.78 -18.29 -2.81
C LEU A 503 8.46 -17.02 -2.27
N VAL A 504 8.90 -17.04 -1.02
CA VAL A 504 9.61 -15.97 -0.31
C VAL A 504 10.89 -16.54 0.28
N ASP A 505 12.00 -15.82 0.21
CA ASP A 505 13.31 -16.28 0.68
C ASP A 505 13.55 -15.93 2.15
N ARG A 506 13.12 -14.73 2.59
CA ARG A 506 13.33 -14.25 3.95
C ARG A 506 12.09 -13.52 4.47
N LEU A 507 11.82 -13.69 5.75
CA LEU A 507 10.82 -12.91 6.46
C LEU A 507 11.45 -11.61 6.94
N GLY A 508 10.78 -10.47 6.66
CA GLY A 508 11.18 -9.13 7.05
C GLY A 508 10.81 -8.08 6.02
N GLY A 509 10.98 -6.82 6.40
CA GLY A 509 10.60 -5.64 5.63
C GLY A 509 11.67 -5.11 4.68
N LEU A 510 11.48 -3.86 4.26
CA LEU A 510 12.43 -3.15 3.40
C LEU A 510 13.77 -2.89 4.11
N ASP A 511 13.75 -2.64 5.41
CA ASP A 511 14.91 -2.43 6.27
C ASP A 511 15.86 -3.65 6.24
N MET A 512 15.30 -4.85 6.37
CA MET A 512 16.09 -6.09 6.27
C MET A 512 16.64 -6.32 4.87
N ALA A 513 15.86 -6.04 3.81
CA ALA A 513 16.33 -6.15 2.44
C ALA A 513 17.49 -5.17 2.15
N LEU A 514 17.41 -3.94 2.69
CA LEU A 514 18.48 -2.93 2.61
C LEU A 514 19.75 -3.40 3.34
N ALA A 515 19.62 -3.87 4.57
CA ALA A 515 20.75 -4.36 5.36
C ALA A 515 21.45 -5.54 4.70
N ASP A 516 20.70 -6.52 4.18
CA ASP A 516 21.27 -7.68 3.50
C ASP A 516 21.94 -7.29 2.16
N MET A 517 21.37 -6.33 1.42
CA MET A 517 21.98 -5.83 0.19
C MET A 517 23.26 -5.03 0.48
N ALA A 518 23.23 -4.18 1.50
CA ALA A 518 24.42 -3.45 1.95
C ALA A 518 25.55 -4.40 2.36
N ALA A 519 25.21 -5.48 3.06
CA ALA A 519 26.18 -6.53 3.42
C ALA A 519 26.73 -7.26 2.18
N GLU A 520 25.90 -7.57 1.17
CA GLU A 520 26.33 -8.18 -0.09
C GLU A 520 27.26 -7.27 -0.91
N LEU A 521 27.06 -5.95 -0.79
CA LEU A 521 27.89 -4.92 -1.45
C LEU A 521 29.15 -4.55 -0.66
N ASP A 522 29.45 -5.21 0.45
CA ASP A 522 30.53 -4.89 1.40
C ASP A 522 30.44 -3.43 1.92
N ALA A 523 29.24 -2.88 2.03
CA ALA A 523 29.00 -1.48 2.39
C ALA A 523 28.58 -1.29 3.86
N ALA A 524 28.08 -2.34 4.53
CA ALA A 524 27.54 -2.27 5.90
C ALA A 524 26.68 -0.99 6.12
N ASP A 525 27.16 -0.03 6.93
CA ASP A 525 26.47 1.23 7.19
C ASP A 525 26.86 2.37 6.24
N ASN A 526 27.75 2.10 5.27
CA ASN A 526 28.30 3.09 4.32
C ASN A 526 27.61 3.04 2.96
N TYR A 527 26.30 3.17 2.94
CA TYR A 527 25.52 3.24 1.70
C TYR A 527 24.53 4.40 1.74
N LYS A 528 24.12 4.83 0.55
CA LYS A 528 23.05 5.80 0.35
C LYS A 528 21.87 5.14 -0.38
N ILE A 529 20.67 5.59 -0.05
CA ILE A 529 19.44 5.16 -0.69
C ILE A 529 19.03 6.21 -1.71
N LYS A 530 18.65 5.75 -2.91
CA LYS A 530 18.10 6.58 -3.97
C LYS A 530 16.72 6.05 -4.33
N GLU A 531 15.68 6.82 -4.05
CA GLU A 531 14.29 6.38 -4.20
C GLU A 531 13.73 6.74 -5.57
N TYR A 532 13.00 5.81 -6.18
CA TYR A 532 12.37 5.95 -7.48
C TYR A 532 10.88 5.55 -7.45
N PRO A 533 10.02 6.15 -8.33
CA PRO A 533 10.28 7.32 -9.19
C PRO A 533 10.68 8.56 -8.38
N ASP A 534 11.52 9.43 -8.97
CA ASP A 534 11.88 10.70 -8.36
C ASP A 534 10.61 11.56 -8.16
N LEU A 535 10.40 12.01 -6.93
CA LEU A 535 9.23 12.80 -6.54
C LEU A 535 9.37 14.29 -6.89
N LYS A 536 10.20 14.65 -7.88
CA LYS A 536 10.31 16.04 -8.31
C LYS A 536 8.95 16.56 -8.75
N PHE A 537 8.49 17.55 -8.01
CA PHE A 537 7.24 18.24 -8.26
C PHE A 537 7.25 18.93 -9.61
N LYS A 538 6.43 18.43 -10.56
CA LYS A 538 6.24 19.04 -11.88
C LYS A 538 4.87 19.71 -11.92
N TRP A 539 4.81 20.96 -11.49
CA TRP A 539 3.57 21.74 -11.33
C TRP A 539 2.69 21.77 -12.59
N TRP A 540 3.28 21.70 -13.78
CA TRP A 540 2.50 21.68 -15.04
C TRP A 540 1.77 20.35 -15.29
N GLU A 541 2.30 19.21 -14.81
CA GLU A 541 1.62 17.91 -14.87
C GLU A 541 0.40 17.92 -13.95
N GLU A 542 0.52 18.49 -12.77
CA GLU A 542 -0.59 18.69 -11.82
C GLU A 542 -1.68 19.60 -12.40
N VAL A 543 -1.32 20.72 -13.04
CA VAL A 543 -2.29 21.61 -13.67
C VAL A 543 -3.05 20.94 -14.82
N LEU A 544 -2.38 20.09 -15.61
CA LEU A 544 -3.02 19.31 -16.66
C LEU A 544 -3.96 18.24 -16.09
N ASN A 545 -3.60 17.62 -14.97
CA ASN A 545 -4.40 16.60 -14.31
C ASN A 545 -5.55 17.17 -13.46
N MET A 546 -5.51 18.46 -13.08
CA MET A 546 -6.57 19.10 -12.27
C MET A 546 -7.97 18.95 -12.85
N SER A 547 -8.11 19.02 -14.17
CA SER A 547 -9.43 18.94 -14.81
C SER A 547 -10.05 17.52 -14.76
N SER A 548 -9.24 16.49 -14.76
CA SER A 548 -9.67 15.09 -14.64
C SER A 548 -9.96 14.70 -13.19
N ASN A 549 -9.11 15.13 -12.27
CA ASN A 549 -9.23 14.83 -10.84
C ASN A 549 -10.42 15.56 -10.20
N MET A 550 -10.70 16.83 -10.58
CA MET A 550 -11.88 17.57 -10.10
C MET A 550 -13.20 16.84 -10.45
N LYS A 551 -13.31 16.28 -11.67
CA LYS A 551 -14.53 15.56 -12.06
C LYS A 551 -14.74 14.30 -11.24
N ALA A 552 -13.68 13.53 -10.98
CA ALA A 552 -13.73 12.32 -10.18
C ALA A 552 -14.08 12.63 -8.72
N SER A 553 -13.41 13.60 -8.12
CA SER A 553 -13.63 14.03 -6.73
C SER A 553 -15.04 14.55 -6.48
N VAL A 554 -15.61 15.36 -7.38
CA VAL A 554 -16.98 15.86 -7.26
C VAL A 554 -17.97 14.69 -7.30
N VAL A 555 -17.81 13.74 -8.23
CA VAL A 555 -18.70 12.57 -8.34
C VAL A 555 -18.58 11.69 -7.09
N GLU A 556 -17.38 11.46 -6.58
CA GLU A 556 -17.17 10.68 -5.35
C GLU A 556 -17.74 11.36 -4.11
N THR A 557 -17.63 12.69 -4.01
CA THR A 557 -18.23 13.45 -2.91
C THR A 557 -19.76 13.39 -2.94
N GLU A 558 -20.36 13.53 -4.11
CA GLU A 558 -21.82 13.44 -4.29
C GLU A 558 -22.36 12.03 -4.02
N LEU A 559 -21.59 11.00 -4.32
CA LEU A 559 -21.96 9.61 -4.07
C LEU A 559 -21.78 9.18 -2.59
N GLY A 560 -20.97 9.90 -1.80
CA GLY A 560 -20.75 9.64 -0.39
C GLY A 560 -20.43 8.16 -0.10
N GLN A 561 -21.25 7.48 0.70
CA GLN A 561 -21.07 6.06 1.03
C GLN A 561 -21.10 5.11 -0.18
N TYR A 562 -21.56 5.54 -1.35
CA TYR A 562 -21.61 4.76 -2.59
C TYR A 562 -20.38 4.99 -3.49
N ALA A 563 -19.46 5.88 -3.13
CA ALA A 563 -18.23 6.16 -3.87
C ALA A 563 -17.39 4.89 -4.14
N PRO A 564 -17.24 3.92 -3.21
CA PRO A 564 -16.55 2.66 -3.48
C PRO A 564 -17.17 1.85 -4.62
N LEU A 565 -18.50 1.81 -4.72
CA LEU A 565 -19.19 1.12 -5.82
C LEU A 565 -18.95 1.79 -7.17
N TYR A 566 -18.92 3.12 -7.20
CA TYR A 566 -18.59 3.88 -8.41
C TYR A 566 -17.15 3.65 -8.85
N ARG A 567 -16.19 3.66 -7.92
CA ARG A 567 -14.78 3.34 -8.22
C ARG A 567 -14.66 1.95 -8.82
N MET A 568 -15.27 0.94 -8.20
CA MET A 568 -15.27 -0.43 -8.72
C MET A 568 -15.89 -0.52 -10.13
N ALA A 569 -17.03 0.14 -10.38
CA ALA A 569 -17.67 0.15 -11.72
C ALA A 569 -16.78 0.83 -12.77
N ARG A 570 -16.10 1.91 -12.41
CA ARG A 570 -15.13 2.60 -13.27
C ARG A 570 -13.91 1.73 -13.57
N GLU A 571 -13.36 1.06 -12.58
CA GLU A 571 -12.24 0.13 -12.72
C GLU A 571 -12.58 -1.05 -13.64
N CYS A 572 -13.76 -1.65 -13.48
CA CYS A 572 -14.23 -2.71 -14.38
C CYS A 572 -14.30 -2.25 -15.84
N GLY A 573 -14.58 -0.98 -16.10
CA GLY A 573 -14.60 -0.41 -17.45
C GLY A 573 -13.21 -0.24 -18.10
N HIS A 574 -12.14 -0.26 -17.30
CA HIS A 574 -10.76 -0.11 -17.75
C HIS A 574 -9.94 -1.41 -17.70
N LEU A 575 -10.56 -2.54 -17.32
CA LEU A 575 -9.85 -3.82 -17.24
C LEU A 575 -9.41 -4.28 -18.64
N SER A 576 -8.15 -4.65 -18.78
CA SER A 576 -7.67 -5.35 -19.96
C SER A 576 -8.27 -6.77 -20.04
N ALA A 577 -8.30 -7.34 -21.25
CA ALA A 577 -8.93 -8.64 -21.50
C ALA A 577 -8.31 -9.80 -20.69
N LEU A 578 -7.06 -9.67 -20.27
CA LEU A 578 -6.33 -10.68 -19.51
C LEU A 578 -5.81 -10.09 -18.21
N GLN A 579 -6.24 -10.65 -17.09
CA GLN A 579 -5.92 -10.18 -15.76
C GLN A 579 -5.16 -11.22 -14.94
N CYS A 580 -4.12 -10.78 -14.26
CA CYS A 580 -3.53 -11.45 -13.12
C CYS A 580 -3.71 -10.55 -11.88
N ARG A 581 -4.90 -10.62 -11.28
CA ARG A 581 -5.30 -9.82 -10.12
C ARG A 581 -5.77 -10.74 -9.00
N MET A 582 -5.48 -10.35 -7.77
CA MET A 582 -6.06 -10.94 -6.57
C MET A 582 -7.45 -10.36 -6.32
N GLU A 583 -8.30 -11.06 -5.58
CA GLU A 583 -9.56 -10.54 -5.06
C GLU A 583 -9.30 -9.29 -4.20
N TYR A 584 -10.18 -8.29 -4.30
CA TYR A 584 -10.18 -7.19 -3.34
C TYR A 584 -10.62 -7.71 -1.98
N ILE A 585 -9.71 -7.75 -1.03
CA ILE A 585 -9.95 -8.24 0.31
C ILE A 585 -9.84 -7.06 1.26
N THR A 586 -10.93 -6.73 1.95
CA THR A 586 -10.88 -5.85 3.11
C THR A 586 -10.80 -6.74 4.35
N ILE A 587 -9.70 -6.69 5.04
CA ILE A 587 -9.51 -7.39 6.32
C ILE A 587 -9.79 -6.38 7.42
N HIS A 588 -10.76 -6.69 8.26
CA HIS A 588 -11.16 -5.89 9.41
C HIS A 588 -10.66 -6.54 10.69
#